data_afc5419913be273e74178712ef0a0402
#
_entry.id   afc5419913be273e74178712ef0a0402
#
_cell.length_a   1.000
_cell.length_b   1.000
_cell.length_c   1.000
_cell.angle_alpha   90.00
_cell.angle_beta   90.00
_cell.angle_gamma   90.00
#
_symmetry.space_group_name_H-M   'P 1'
#
loop_
_entity.id
_entity.type
_entity.pdbx_description
1 polymer ?
#
loop_
_entity_poly.entity_id
_entity_poly.type
_entity_poly.pdbx_seq_one_letter_code
_entity_poly.pdbx_strand_id
1 'polypeptide(L)'
;MTRLPSIWEEPFRLTSRLGRWMDELLRDFESPFLSWESLGRTDIYEDEKGGALVYETELPGVRKEEIEIRAEDNRLIISGEVKRDERVKEENYLRLGRRYGRFQRTFPLPEEIGDPKKIQAKFEHGILKVTVPLKESLKKERVIEIKVE
;
A
#
# COMPACT_ATOMS: atom_id res chain seq x y z
N MET A 1 -21.49 13.56 -19.41
CA MET A 1 -20.31 13.79 -18.57
C MET A 1 -20.42 12.97 -17.30
N THR A 2 -19.54 12.04 -17.10
CA THR A 2 -19.42 11.29 -15.87
C THR A 2 -18.81 12.22 -14.81
N ARG A 3 -19.56 12.50 -13.76
CA ARG A 3 -19.01 13.18 -12.60
C ARG A 3 -17.94 12.29 -11.96
N LEU A 4 -16.77 12.85 -11.74
CA LEU A 4 -15.77 12.20 -10.91
C LEU A 4 -16.34 12.00 -9.51
N PRO A 5 -16.00 10.89 -8.83
CA PRO A 5 -16.40 10.70 -7.45
C PRO A 5 -16.01 11.90 -6.59
N SER A 6 -16.81 12.23 -5.60
CA SER A 6 -16.57 13.38 -4.69
C SER A 6 -15.18 13.32 -4.02
N ILE A 7 -14.60 12.15 -3.87
CA ILE A 7 -13.26 11.97 -3.33
C ILE A 7 -12.17 12.65 -4.19
N TRP A 8 -12.48 12.98 -5.46
CA TRP A 8 -11.53 13.66 -6.35
C TRP A 8 -11.76 15.17 -6.39
N GLU A 9 -12.94 15.63 -5.95
CA GLU A 9 -13.32 17.03 -5.98
C GLU A 9 -13.03 17.76 -4.67
N GLU A 10 -13.01 17.04 -3.56
CA GLU A 10 -12.74 17.63 -2.24
C GLU A 10 -11.45 17.06 -1.65
N PRO A 11 -10.65 17.91 -0.98
CA PRO A 11 -9.52 17.38 -0.22
C PRO A 11 -10.04 16.39 0.82
N PHE A 12 -9.40 15.23 0.89
CA PHE A 12 -9.72 14.18 1.83
C PHE A 12 -9.82 14.74 3.24
N ARG A 13 -11.00 14.77 3.81
CA ARG A 13 -11.18 15.03 5.23
C ARG A 13 -10.88 13.74 5.98
N LEU A 14 -9.64 13.61 6.41
CA LEU A 14 -9.21 12.47 7.21
C LEU A 14 -9.71 12.69 8.63
N THR A 15 -10.87 12.13 8.94
CA THR A 15 -11.50 12.23 10.26
C THR A 15 -10.98 11.21 11.24
N SER A 16 -10.35 10.13 10.75
CA SER A 16 -9.80 9.10 11.61
C SER A 16 -8.39 9.46 12.08
N ARG A 17 -8.04 9.02 13.29
CA ARG A 17 -6.68 9.16 13.83
C ARG A 17 -5.65 8.50 12.92
N LEU A 18 -5.99 7.33 12.39
CA LEU A 18 -5.13 6.56 11.50
C LEU A 18 -4.92 7.29 10.18
N GLY A 19 -5.98 7.87 9.62
CA GLY A 19 -5.88 8.67 8.39
C GLY A 19 -5.00 9.90 8.56
N ARG A 20 -5.09 10.61 9.68
CA ARG A 20 -4.24 11.76 9.97
C ARG A 20 -2.78 11.36 10.13
N TRP A 21 -2.54 10.26 10.84
CA TRP A 21 -1.20 9.70 10.99
C TRP A 21 -0.57 9.36 9.65
N MET A 22 -1.34 8.69 8.78
CA MET A 22 -0.89 8.32 7.44
C MET A 22 -0.62 9.55 6.57
N ASP A 23 -1.48 10.56 6.64
CA ASP A 23 -1.31 11.80 5.89
C ASP A 23 -0.02 12.54 6.29
N GLU A 24 0.25 12.64 7.58
CA GLU A 24 1.49 13.25 8.09
C GLU A 24 2.73 12.50 7.61
N LEU A 25 2.70 11.17 7.69
CA LEU A 25 3.83 10.34 7.27
C LEU A 25 4.05 10.40 5.76
N LEU A 26 3.00 10.38 4.97
CA LEU A 26 3.13 10.48 3.51
C LEU A 26 3.66 11.85 3.07
N ARG A 27 3.38 12.92 3.81
CA ARG A 27 3.97 14.23 3.54
C ARG A 27 5.48 14.21 3.77
N ASP A 28 5.94 13.57 4.84
CA ASP A 28 7.36 13.43 5.13
C ASP A 28 8.06 12.53 4.10
N PHE A 29 7.30 11.64 3.48
CA PHE A 29 7.77 10.77 2.41
C PHE A 29 7.76 11.43 1.02
N GLU A 30 7.23 12.63 0.87
CA GLU A 30 7.36 13.42 -0.37
C GLU A 30 8.79 13.94 -0.55
N SER A 31 9.78 13.15 -0.21
CA SER A 31 11.15 13.45 -0.54
C SER A 31 11.41 13.14 -2.01
N PRO A 32 12.35 13.83 -2.67
CA PRO A 32 12.66 13.60 -4.08
C PRO A 32 13.16 12.18 -4.38
N PHE A 33 13.40 11.36 -3.35
CA PHE A 33 13.82 9.96 -3.48
C PHE A 33 12.66 8.98 -3.58
N LEU A 34 11.46 9.38 -3.15
CA LEU A 34 10.25 8.61 -3.39
C LEU A 34 9.62 9.19 -4.64
N SER A 35 10.02 8.65 -5.77
CA SER A 35 9.41 9.05 -7.01
C SER A 35 7.90 8.84 -6.92
N TRP A 36 7.15 9.74 -7.48
CA TRP A 36 5.72 9.65 -7.67
C TRP A 36 5.30 8.24 -8.16
N GLU A 37 6.16 7.57 -8.92
CA GLU A 37 5.97 6.23 -9.43
C GLU A 37 5.93 5.14 -8.34
N SER A 38 6.59 5.35 -7.20
CA SER A 38 6.63 4.35 -6.13
C SER A 38 5.43 4.41 -5.18
N LEU A 39 4.77 5.57 -5.07
CA LEU A 39 3.58 5.75 -4.23
C LEU A 39 2.28 5.85 -5.03
N GLY A 40 2.36 6.29 -6.28
CA GLY A 40 1.19 6.59 -7.12
C GLY A 40 0.36 5.40 -7.56
N ARG A 41 0.78 4.18 -7.25
CA ARG A 41 0.08 2.95 -7.65
C ARG A 41 -0.30 2.09 -6.44
N THR A 42 -0.47 2.71 -5.30
CA THR A 42 -0.83 2.01 -4.07
C THR A 42 -2.00 2.71 -3.41
N ASP A 43 -3.01 1.95 -3.10
CA ASP A 43 -4.12 2.39 -2.27
C ASP A 43 -3.90 1.88 -0.86
N ILE A 44 -4.18 2.72 0.13
CA ILE A 44 -4.08 2.36 1.54
C ILE A 44 -5.41 2.76 2.19
N TYR A 45 -6.08 1.81 2.80
CA TYR A 45 -7.39 2.06 3.40
C TYR A 45 -7.65 1.16 4.62
N GLU A 46 -8.59 1.58 5.45
CA GLU A 46 -9.11 0.74 6.51
C GLU A 46 -10.25 -0.12 5.95
N ASP A 47 -10.34 -1.38 6.39
CA ASP A 47 -11.48 -2.20 6.00
C ASP A 47 -12.78 -1.67 6.64
N GLU A 48 -13.93 -2.07 6.09
CA GLU A 48 -15.24 -1.57 6.53
C GLU A 48 -15.51 -1.76 8.03
N LYS A 49 -14.90 -2.76 8.61
CA LYS A 49 -15.08 -3.08 10.04
C LYS A 49 -14.08 -2.37 10.93
N GLY A 50 -13.16 -1.61 10.36
CA GLY A 50 -12.12 -0.92 11.11
C GLY A 50 -11.15 -1.85 11.82
N GLY A 51 -11.08 -3.12 11.39
CA GLY A 51 -10.24 -4.13 12.04
C GLY A 51 -8.88 -4.33 11.40
N ALA A 52 -8.65 -3.77 10.25
CA ALA A 52 -7.42 -3.95 9.51
C ALA A 52 -7.07 -2.74 8.65
N LEU A 53 -5.78 -2.58 8.40
CA LEU A 53 -5.25 -1.63 7.44
C LEU A 53 -4.87 -2.41 6.19
N VAL A 54 -5.32 -1.97 5.03
CA VAL A 54 -5.11 -2.67 3.77
C VAL A 54 -4.24 -1.83 2.84
N TYR A 55 -3.22 -2.47 2.29
CA TYR A 55 -2.34 -1.90 1.27
C TYR A 55 -2.57 -2.66 -0.02
N GLU A 56 -3.01 -1.98 -1.06
CA GLU A 56 -3.15 -2.58 -2.39
C GLU A 56 -2.17 -1.90 -3.34
N THR A 57 -1.18 -2.65 -3.80
CA THR A 57 -0.14 -2.11 -4.67
C THR A 57 -0.08 -2.88 -5.99
N GLU A 58 0.02 -2.14 -7.08
CA GLU A 58 0.20 -2.72 -8.40
C GLU A 58 1.64 -3.16 -8.60
N LEU A 59 1.83 -4.40 -9.01
CA LEU A 59 3.14 -4.97 -9.32
C LEU A 59 3.10 -5.65 -10.70
N PRO A 60 2.97 -4.88 -11.77
CA PRO A 60 2.85 -5.45 -13.10
C PRO A 60 4.11 -6.18 -13.53
N GLY A 61 3.94 -7.38 -14.06
CA GLY A 61 5.06 -8.18 -14.57
C GLY A 61 5.87 -8.91 -13.52
N VAL A 62 5.49 -8.81 -12.25
CA VAL A 62 6.16 -9.53 -11.15
C VAL A 62 5.50 -10.89 -10.97
N ARG A 63 6.30 -11.91 -10.72
CA ARG A 63 5.80 -13.24 -10.37
C ARG A 63 5.61 -13.33 -8.86
N LYS A 64 4.60 -14.06 -8.42
CA LYS A 64 4.32 -14.28 -7.01
C LYS A 64 5.56 -14.75 -6.23
N GLU A 65 6.34 -15.64 -6.81
CA GLU A 65 7.53 -16.23 -6.21
C GLU A 65 8.67 -15.22 -6.03
N GLU A 66 8.61 -14.10 -6.74
CA GLU A 66 9.63 -13.05 -6.68
C GLU A 66 9.25 -11.93 -5.69
N ILE A 67 8.10 -12.04 -5.04
CA ILE A 67 7.62 -11.03 -4.08
C ILE A 67 8.06 -11.41 -2.68
N GLU A 68 8.70 -10.49 -1.99
CA GLU A 68 9.07 -10.63 -0.59
C GLU A 68 8.42 -9.51 0.21
N ILE A 69 7.81 -9.84 1.33
CA ILE A 69 7.14 -8.90 2.21
C ILE A 69 7.75 -9.01 3.60
N ARG A 70 8.17 -7.88 4.17
CA ARG A 70 8.70 -7.82 5.51
C ARG A 70 8.03 -6.70 6.30
N ALA A 71 7.84 -6.92 7.58
CA ALA A 71 7.39 -5.91 8.52
C ALA A 71 8.48 -5.74 9.57
N GLU A 72 9.15 -4.61 9.57
CA GLU A 72 10.21 -4.30 10.53
C GLU A 72 10.26 -2.79 10.82
N ASP A 73 10.59 -2.42 12.04
CA ASP A 73 10.76 -1.03 12.46
C ASP A 73 9.60 -0.10 12.06
N ASN A 74 8.38 -0.56 12.28
CA ASN A 74 7.16 0.16 11.92
C ASN A 74 7.05 0.49 10.43
N ARG A 75 7.59 -0.40 9.59
CA ARG A 75 7.53 -0.29 8.15
C ARG A 75 7.08 -1.59 7.51
N LEU A 76 6.28 -1.46 6.47
CA LEU A 76 5.95 -2.56 5.58
C LEU A 76 6.83 -2.44 4.35
N ILE A 77 7.68 -3.42 4.13
CA ILE A 77 8.64 -3.43 3.02
C ILE A 77 8.23 -4.50 2.02
N ILE A 78 7.94 -4.07 0.81
CA ILE A 78 7.58 -4.95 -0.30
C ILE A 78 8.69 -4.85 -1.34
N SER A 79 9.32 -5.97 -1.62
CA SER A 79 10.41 -6.03 -2.58
C SER A 79 10.21 -7.17 -3.56
N GLY A 80 10.88 -7.09 -4.68
CA GLY A 80 10.81 -8.11 -5.71
C GLY A 80 11.70 -7.80 -6.88
N GLU A 81 11.56 -8.60 -7.91
CA GLU A 81 12.33 -8.46 -9.13
C GLU A 81 11.46 -8.70 -10.35
N VAL A 82 11.58 -7.83 -11.33
CA VAL A 82 11.00 -8.03 -12.66
C VAL A 82 12.12 -8.54 -13.54
N LYS A 83 12.04 -9.79 -13.98
CA LYS A 83 13.05 -10.43 -14.80
C LYS A 83 12.72 -10.31 -16.28
N ARG A 84 13.74 -10.04 -17.07
CA ARG A 84 13.64 -10.08 -18.52
C ARG A 84 13.58 -11.54 -18.99
N ASP A 85 12.88 -11.80 -20.07
CA ASP A 85 12.89 -13.12 -20.68
C ASP A 85 14.26 -13.36 -21.34
N GLU A 86 15.08 -14.19 -20.70
CA GLU A 86 16.45 -14.51 -21.15
C GLU A 86 16.48 -15.26 -22.48
N ARG A 87 15.35 -15.82 -22.91
CA ARG A 87 15.27 -16.51 -24.21
C ARG A 87 15.34 -15.54 -25.37
N VAL A 88 15.04 -14.26 -25.13
CA VAL A 88 15.17 -13.22 -26.15
C VAL A 88 16.55 -12.57 -26.02
N LYS A 89 17.37 -12.69 -27.04
CA LYS A 89 18.71 -12.09 -27.05
C LYS A 89 18.62 -10.56 -27.13
N GLU A 90 19.51 -9.87 -26.42
CA GLU A 90 19.55 -8.39 -26.42
C GLU A 90 19.61 -7.80 -27.84
N GLU A 91 20.42 -8.40 -28.72
CA GLU A 91 20.59 -7.98 -30.10
C GLU A 91 19.34 -8.09 -30.96
N ASN A 92 18.35 -8.88 -30.51
CA ASN A 92 17.10 -9.08 -31.23
C ASN A 92 15.99 -8.08 -30.83
N TYR A 93 16.20 -7.26 -29.80
CA TYR A 93 15.24 -6.25 -29.43
C TYR A 93 15.27 -5.07 -30.38
N LEU A 94 14.12 -4.70 -30.89
CA LEU A 94 13.93 -3.49 -31.68
C LEU A 94 13.61 -2.29 -30.78
N ARG A 95 13.03 -2.57 -29.62
CA ARG A 95 12.75 -1.59 -28.60
C ARG A 95 12.74 -2.27 -27.22
N LEU A 96 13.47 -1.71 -26.29
CA LEU A 96 13.48 -2.14 -24.90
C LEU A 96 12.77 -1.07 -24.07
N GLY A 97 11.45 -1.20 -23.96
CA GLY A 97 10.61 -0.20 -23.31
C GLY A 97 10.05 -0.60 -21.95
N ARG A 98 10.20 -1.87 -21.56
CA ARG A 98 9.76 -2.34 -20.25
C ARG A 98 10.87 -2.14 -19.23
N ARG A 99 10.49 -1.94 -17.98
CA ARG A 99 11.45 -1.82 -16.89
C ARG A 99 11.71 -3.18 -16.26
N TYR A 100 12.97 -3.48 -16.04
CA TYR A 100 13.41 -4.72 -15.39
C TYR A 100 14.30 -4.38 -14.20
N GLY A 101 14.45 -5.35 -13.30
CA GLY A 101 15.35 -5.24 -12.17
C GLY A 101 14.62 -5.32 -10.85
N ARG A 102 15.35 -5.05 -9.79
CA ARG A 102 14.83 -5.12 -8.43
C ARG A 102 14.11 -3.83 -8.06
N PHE A 103 13.05 -3.98 -7.28
CA PHE A 103 12.32 -2.85 -6.72
C PHE A 103 12.12 -3.06 -5.22
N GLN A 104 11.93 -1.97 -4.52
CA GLN A 104 11.55 -1.98 -3.12
C GLN A 104 10.60 -0.83 -2.88
N ARG A 105 9.50 -1.13 -2.20
CA ARG A 105 8.52 -0.15 -1.75
C ARG A 105 8.38 -0.24 -0.26
N THR A 106 8.42 0.90 0.41
CA THR A 106 8.33 0.97 1.86
C THR A 106 7.15 1.83 2.25
N PHE A 107 6.30 1.30 3.11
CA PHE A 107 5.13 2.00 3.62
C PHE A 107 5.19 2.07 5.14
N PRO A 108 4.70 3.14 5.75
CA PRO A 108 4.63 3.20 7.19
C PRO A 108 3.60 2.22 7.74
N LEU A 109 3.91 1.62 8.89
CA LEU A 109 2.98 0.83 9.68
C LEU A 109 2.70 1.55 10.99
N PRO A 110 1.44 1.62 11.44
CA PRO A 110 1.15 2.18 12.75
C PRO A 110 1.71 1.30 13.86
N GLU A 111 2.03 1.89 15.01
CA GLU A 111 2.49 1.14 16.17
C GLU A 111 1.41 0.20 16.70
N GLU A 112 0.17 0.52 16.42
CA GLU A 112 -1.01 -0.19 16.90
C GLU A 112 -1.43 -1.36 16.01
N ILE A 113 -0.47 -1.97 15.33
CA ILE A 113 -0.76 -3.23 14.61
C ILE A 113 -0.96 -4.35 15.61
N GLY A 114 -1.81 -5.30 15.24
CA GLY A 114 -2.01 -6.52 16.00
C GLY A 114 -0.82 -7.46 15.87
N ASP A 115 -1.06 -8.74 15.93
CA ASP A 115 -0.01 -9.75 15.78
C ASP A 115 0.56 -9.71 14.35
N PRO A 116 1.87 -9.42 14.17
CA PRO A 116 2.48 -9.41 12.84
C PRO A 116 2.38 -10.75 12.11
N LYS A 117 2.26 -11.85 12.84
CA LYS A 117 2.08 -13.19 12.25
C LYS A 117 0.73 -13.36 11.56
N LYS A 118 -0.21 -12.48 11.84
CA LYS A 118 -1.54 -12.49 11.22
C LYS A 118 -1.64 -11.58 10.00
N ILE A 119 -0.55 -10.95 9.59
CA ILE A 119 -0.51 -10.20 8.35
C ILE A 119 -0.68 -11.18 7.19
N GLN A 120 -1.64 -10.89 6.33
CA GLN A 120 -1.95 -11.72 5.17
C GLN A 120 -1.64 -10.96 3.88
N ALA A 121 -1.23 -11.70 2.87
CA ALA A 121 -0.97 -11.14 1.57
C ALA A 121 -1.58 -12.02 0.49
N LYS A 122 -2.17 -11.38 -0.51
CA LYS A 122 -2.75 -12.04 -1.67
C LYS A 122 -2.31 -11.32 -2.93
N PHE A 123 -1.80 -12.06 -3.89
CA PHE A 123 -1.39 -11.51 -5.18
C PHE A 123 -2.29 -12.07 -6.28
N GLU A 124 -2.99 -11.19 -6.96
CA GLU A 124 -3.96 -11.55 -7.98
C GLU A 124 -4.10 -10.44 -9.00
N HIS A 125 -4.12 -10.77 -10.27
CA HIS A 125 -4.28 -9.80 -11.35
C HIS A 125 -3.25 -8.65 -11.32
N GLY A 126 -2.02 -8.95 -10.91
CA GLY A 126 -0.97 -7.94 -10.81
C GLY A 126 -1.10 -7.00 -9.62
N ILE A 127 -2.03 -7.26 -8.70
CA ILE A 127 -2.25 -6.46 -7.50
C ILE A 127 -1.90 -7.26 -6.27
N LEU A 128 -1.00 -6.74 -5.45
CA LEU A 128 -0.67 -7.29 -4.15
C LEU A 128 -1.50 -6.59 -3.08
N LYS A 129 -2.32 -7.37 -2.41
CA LYS A 129 -3.14 -6.89 -1.30
C LYS A 129 -2.55 -7.40 0.01
N VAL A 130 -2.09 -6.50 0.86
CA VAL A 130 -1.56 -6.83 2.19
C VAL A 130 -2.53 -6.32 3.23
N THR A 131 -3.01 -7.24 4.08
CA THR A 131 -3.97 -6.93 5.13
C THR A 131 -3.27 -7.02 6.48
N VAL A 132 -3.21 -5.91 7.19
CA VAL A 132 -2.53 -5.78 8.47
C VAL A 132 -3.57 -5.61 9.57
N PRO A 133 -3.70 -6.58 10.50
CA PRO A 133 -4.66 -6.45 11.58
C PRO A 133 -4.26 -5.34 12.53
N LEU A 134 -5.24 -4.59 13.01
CA LEU A 134 -5.06 -3.53 14.00
C LEU A 134 -5.38 -4.04 15.40
N LYS A 135 -4.76 -3.42 16.40
CA LYS A 135 -5.07 -3.73 17.80
C LYS A 135 -6.51 -3.35 18.14
N GLU A 136 -7.10 -4.07 19.08
CA GLU A 136 -8.46 -3.81 19.57
C GLU A 136 -8.70 -2.37 20.04
N SER A 137 -7.66 -1.72 20.58
CA SER A 137 -7.75 -0.34 21.05
C SER A 137 -8.10 0.65 19.92
N LEU A 138 -7.65 0.39 18.69
CA LEU A 138 -7.99 1.22 17.53
C LEU A 138 -9.38 0.94 17.00
N LYS A 139 -9.85 -0.32 17.10
CA LYS A 139 -11.20 -0.69 16.70
C LYS A 139 -12.28 0.00 17.54
N LYS A 140 -11.93 0.43 18.75
CA LYS A 140 -12.86 1.07 19.71
C LYS A 140 -12.96 2.59 19.54
N GLU A 141 -12.16 3.22 18.69
CA GLU A 141 -12.26 4.66 18.40
C GLU A 141 -13.42 4.99 17.43
N ARG A 142 -14.52 4.26 17.52
CA ARG A 142 -15.73 4.60 16.80
C ARG A 142 -16.43 5.73 17.51
N VAL A 143 -16.98 6.66 16.74
CA VAL A 143 -17.81 7.72 17.28
C VAL A 143 -18.96 7.08 18.06
N ILE A 144 -18.96 7.29 19.36
CA ILE A 144 -20.07 6.85 20.23
C ILE A 144 -21.01 8.03 20.37
N GLU A 145 -22.24 7.88 19.88
CA GLU A 145 -23.27 8.85 20.15
C GLU A 145 -23.72 8.73 21.60
N ILE A 146 -23.56 9.83 22.32
CA ILE A 146 -23.98 9.91 23.69
C ILE A 146 -25.37 10.54 23.72
N LYS A 147 -26.35 9.81 24.21
CA LYS A 147 -27.73 10.35 24.42
C LYS A 147 -27.71 11.28 25.60
N VAL A 148 -28.23 12.48 25.38
CA VAL A 148 -28.48 13.44 26.46
C VAL A 148 -29.79 13.05 27.13
N GLU A 149 -29.75 12.75 28.38
CA GLU A 149 -30.92 12.53 29.19
C GLU A 149 -31.56 13.84 29.64
#